data_e8548fa9e04bd612e0863666a2ff5706
#
_entry.id   e8548fa9e04bd612e0863666a2ff5706
#
_cell.length_a   1.000
_cell.length_b   1.000
_cell.length_c   1.000
_cell.angle_alpha   90.00
_cell.angle_beta   90.00
_cell.angle_gamma   90.00
#
_symmetry.space_group_name_H-M   'P 1'
#
loop_
_entity.id
_entity.type
_entity.pdbx_description
1 polymer ?
#
loop_
_entity_poly.entity_id
_entity_poly.type
_entity_poly.pdbx_seq_one_letter_code
_entity_poly.pdbx_strand_id
1 'polypeptide(L)'
;MDYLPLNAIRAFEAAARHLSFSAAGEELHVTHPAISHQIRRLEEWLGVPLFHRDARKVRLTDAGLTLQLSANAALSDLAAACRRIRRNAAVASLSVGCIPSIASRWLVPRLPDFTERHPEIAIRVAYAKAEDRLEDDDNDVLITLXXXRLARTRLPPPPASSCFRA
;
A
#
# COMPACT_ATOMS: atom_id res chain seq x y z
N MET A 1 7.41 -18.71 18.23
CA MET A 1 7.44 -17.89 16.98
C MET A 1 8.81 -17.23 16.89
N ASP A 2 9.56 -17.54 15.86
CA ASP A 2 10.80 -16.82 15.60
C ASP A 2 10.49 -15.36 15.32
N TYR A 3 11.20 -14.49 16.02
CA TYR A 3 10.94 -13.06 15.94
C TYR A 3 11.40 -12.50 14.58
N LEU A 4 10.46 -12.17 13.72
CA LEU A 4 10.73 -11.64 12.38
C LEU A 4 11.39 -10.25 12.47
N PRO A 5 12.61 -10.05 11.94
CA PRO A 5 13.32 -8.78 12.08
C PRO A 5 12.82 -7.72 11.09
N LEU A 6 11.66 -7.10 11.39
CA LEU A 6 10.94 -6.18 10.48
C LEU A 6 11.80 -5.01 9.99
N ASN A 7 12.65 -4.42 10.84
CA ASN A 7 13.53 -3.34 10.43
C ASN A 7 14.58 -3.79 9.40
N ALA A 8 15.06 -5.02 9.55
CA ALA A 8 16.01 -5.60 8.58
C ALA A 8 15.31 -5.94 7.25
N ILE A 9 14.05 -6.40 7.30
CA ILE A 9 13.24 -6.64 6.10
C ILE A 9 12.98 -5.33 5.37
N ARG A 10 12.64 -4.26 6.10
CA ARG A 10 12.42 -2.93 5.51
C ARG A 10 13.69 -2.38 4.85
N ALA A 11 14.84 -2.53 5.51
CA ALA A 11 16.14 -2.14 4.95
C ALA A 11 16.49 -2.96 3.71
N PHE A 12 16.21 -4.26 3.74
CA PHE A 12 16.42 -5.17 2.61
C PHE A 12 15.52 -4.78 1.42
N GLU A 13 14.22 -4.55 1.66
CA GLU A 13 13.27 -4.19 0.58
C GLU A 13 13.73 -2.90 -0.14
N ALA A 14 14.07 -1.85 0.61
CA ALA A 14 14.56 -0.61 0.03
C ALA A 14 15.85 -0.82 -0.78
N ALA A 15 16.81 -1.58 -0.23
CA ALA A 15 18.08 -1.87 -0.92
C ALA A 15 17.86 -2.72 -2.18
N ALA A 16 16.93 -3.66 -2.13
CA ALA A 16 16.59 -4.53 -3.26
C ALA A 16 15.91 -3.76 -4.39
N ARG A 17 15.01 -2.85 -4.05
CA ARG A 17 14.27 -2.04 -5.03
C ARG A 17 15.18 -1.02 -5.72
N HIS A 18 16.07 -0.36 -4.98
CA HIS A 18 17.03 0.61 -5.52
C HIS A 18 18.26 -0.04 -6.15
N LEU A 19 18.54 -1.30 -5.85
CA LEU A 19 19.82 -1.98 -6.13
C LEU A 19 21.01 -1.12 -5.65
N SER A 20 20.83 -0.45 -4.50
CA SER A 20 21.80 0.49 -3.93
C SER A 20 21.58 0.64 -2.42
N PHE A 21 22.61 0.37 -1.65
CA PHE A 21 22.57 0.54 -0.18
C PHE A 21 22.56 2.02 0.21
N SER A 22 23.22 2.88 -0.59
CA SER A 22 23.23 4.32 -0.35
C SER A 22 21.84 4.93 -0.59
N ALA A 23 21.19 4.62 -1.71
CA ALA A 23 19.84 5.11 -2.02
C ALA A 23 18.82 4.60 -1.00
N ALA A 24 18.95 3.35 -0.54
CA ALA A 24 18.10 2.82 0.54
C ALA A 24 18.30 3.59 1.84
N GLY A 25 19.55 3.97 2.16
CA GLY A 25 19.86 4.78 3.34
C GLY A 25 19.22 6.16 3.25
N GLU A 26 19.31 6.80 2.11
CA GLU A 26 18.66 8.11 1.85
C GLU A 26 17.15 8.03 2.04
N GLU A 27 16.50 7.03 1.46
CA GLU A 27 15.06 6.84 1.58
C GLU A 27 14.61 6.59 3.03
N LEU A 28 15.38 5.76 3.76
CA LEU A 28 15.02 5.39 5.14
C LEU A 28 15.58 6.36 6.19
N HIS A 29 16.29 7.42 5.75
CA HIS A 29 16.93 8.42 6.61
C HIS A 29 17.92 7.81 7.60
N VAL A 30 18.71 6.85 7.11
CA VAL A 30 19.77 6.18 7.89
C VAL A 30 21.06 6.12 7.05
N THR A 31 22.18 5.83 7.70
CA THR A 31 23.46 5.76 7.01
C THR A 31 23.63 4.44 6.23
N HIS A 32 24.45 4.46 5.19
CA HIS A 32 24.81 3.25 4.43
C HIS A 32 25.32 2.10 5.33
N PRO A 33 26.20 2.34 6.31
CA PRO A 33 26.59 1.27 7.25
C PRO A 33 25.42 0.68 8.03
N ALA A 34 24.43 1.49 8.40
CA ALA A 34 23.23 1.00 9.11
C ALA A 34 22.43 0.04 8.21
N ILE A 35 22.24 0.39 6.94
CA ILE A 35 21.59 -0.51 5.95
C ILE A 35 22.38 -1.82 5.83
N SER A 36 23.70 -1.73 5.62
CA SER A 36 24.58 -2.90 5.50
C SER A 36 24.49 -3.82 6.73
N HIS A 37 24.44 -3.23 7.91
CA HIS A 37 24.32 -3.96 9.18
C HIS A 37 22.97 -4.69 9.27
N GLN A 38 21.85 -4.01 8.93
CA GLN A 38 20.52 -4.62 8.95
C GLN A 38 20.42 -5.79 7.96
N ILE A 39 20.96 -5.61 6.75
CA ILE A 39 20.98 -6.66 5.73
C ILE A 39 21.80 -7.87 6.19
N ARG A 40 23.02 -7.63 6.74
CA ARG A 40 23.86 -8.70 7.25
C ARG A 40 23.14 -9.50 8.36
N ARG A 41 22.49 -8.80 9.29
CA ARG A 41 21.70 -9.41 10.36
C ARG A 41 20.56 -10.26 9.82
N LEU A 42 19.91 -9.82 8.72
CA LEU A 42 18.85 -10.57 8.06
C LEU A 42 19.40 -11.83 7.38
N GLU A 43 20.53 -11.71 6.69
CA GLU A 43 21.22 -12.85 6.06
C GLU A 43 21.67 -13.88 7.12
N GLU A 44 22.19 -13.42 8.26
CA GLU A 44 22.56 -14.28 9.38
C GLU A 44 21.34 -15.02 9.96
N TRP A 45 20.21 -14.32 10.11
CA TRP A 45 18.97 -14.90 10.61
C TRP A 45 18.39 -15.93 9.65
N LEU A 46 18.48 -15.68 8.33
CA LEU A 46 18.00 -16.60 7.29
C LEU A 46 18.97 -17.74 7.01
N GLY A 47 20.25 -17.57 7.32
CA GLY A 47 21.32 -18.52 7.01
C GLY A 47 21.74 -18.53 5.54
N VAL A 48 21.28 -17.56 4.73
CA VAL A 48 21.60 -17.47 3.30
C VAL A 48 21.86 -16.04 2.88
N PRO A 49 22.78 -15.80 1.92
CA PRO A 49 22.98 -14.45 1.38
C PRO A 49 21.82 -14.02 0.50
N LEU A 50 21.41 -12.76 0.61
CA LEU A 50 20.35 -12.15 -0.19
C LEU A 50 20.92 -11.31 -1.35
N PHE A 51 22.17 -10.86 -1.20
CA PHE A 51 22.88 -10.10 -2.23
C PHE A 51 24.18 -10.80 -2.61
N HIS A 52 24.55 -10.71 -3.88
CA HIS A 52 25.88 -11.12 -4.35
C HIS A 52 26.92 -10.11 -3.83
N ARG A 53 28.05 -10.62 -3.35
CA ARG A 53 29.16 -9.80 -2.81
C ARG A 53 30.12 -9.33 -3.91
N ASP A 54 29.60 -8.91 -5.06
CA ASP A 54 30.43 -8.35 -6.14
C ASP A 54 30.73 -6.88 -5.86
N ALA A 55 32.00 -6.50 -5.89
CA ALA A 55 32.46 -5.18 -5.49
C ALA A 55 31.93 -4.00 -6.35
N ARG A 56 31.31 -4.28 -7.49
CA ARG A 56 30.93 -3.24 -8.47
C ARG A 56 29.44 -3.02 -8.66
N LYS A 57 28.59 -4.00 -8.31
CA LYS A 57 27.13 -3.88 -8.52
C LYS A 57 26.36 -4.66 -7.46
N VAL A 58 25.37 -4.02 -6.88
CA VAL A 58 24.42 -4.69 -5.98
C VAL A 58 23.47 -5.54 -6.85
N ARG A 59 23.46 -6.85 -6.62
CA ARG A 59 22.59 -7.80 -7.33
C ARG A 59 22.00 -8.78 -6.32
N LEU A 60 20.74 -9.14 -6.52
CA LEU A 60 20.06 -10.10 -5.67
C LEU A 60 20.43 -11.54 -6.03
N THR A 61 20.47 -12.38 -5.02
CA THR A 61 20.50 -13.85 -5.19
C THR A 61 19.07 -14.36 -5.47
N ASP A 62 18.90 -15.63 -5.79
CA ASP A 62 17.57 -16.24 -5.95
C ASP A 62 16.75 -16.15 -4.65
N ALA A 63 17.40 -16.32 -3.50
CA ALA A 63 16.79 -16.12 -2.19
C ALA A 63 16.37 -14.66 -2.02
N GLY A 64 17.21 -13.71 -2.44
CA GLY A 64 16.91 -12.28 -2.44
C GLY A 64 15.71 -11.94 -3.31
N LEU A 65 15.64 -12.48 -4.53
CA LEU A 65 14.50 -12.27 -5.44
C LEU A 65 13.19 -12.78 -4.81
N THR A 66 13.22 -13.98 -4.24
CA THR A 66 12.06 -14.58 -3.57
C THR A 66 11.58 -13.70 -2.40
N LEU A 67 12.51 -13.27 -1.56
CA LEU A 67 12.17 -12.43 -0.41
C LEU A 67 11.68 -11.04 -0.85
N GLN A 68 12.27 -10.47 -1.92
CA GLN A 68 11.85 -9.15 -2.45
C GLN A 68 10.38 -9.15 -2.84
N LEU A 69 9.93 -10.15 -3.57
CA LEU A 69 8.52 -10.27 -3.99
C LEU A 69 7.59 -10.32 -2.78
N SER A 70 7.91 -11.18 -1.81
CA SER A 70 7.10 -11.35 -0.59
C SER A 70 7.14 -10.11 0.30
N ALA A 71 8.32 -9.52 0.49
CA ALA A 71 8.47 -8.33 1.35
C ALA A 71 7.73 -7.13 0.76
N ASN A 72 7.84 -6.92 -0.56
CA ASN A 72 7.14 -5.83 -1.25
C ASN A 72 5.62 -5.96 -1.06
N ALA A 73 5.06 -7.15 -1.31
CA ALA A 73 3.63 -7.40 -1.15
C ALA A 73 3.19 -7.15 0.31
N ALA A 74 3.87 -7.76 1.29
CA ALA A 74 3.53 -7.64 2.70
C ALA A 74 3.62 -6.21 3.22
N LEU A 75 4.68 -5.47 2.87
CA LEU A 75 4.86 -4.08 3.30
C LEU A 75 3.81 -3.16 2.65
N SER A 76 3.47 -3.41 1.38
CA SER A 76 2.41 -2.69 0.68
C SER A 76 1.05 -2.90 1.35
N ASP A 77 0.71 -4.15 1.69
CA ASP A 77 -0.53 -4.50 2.39
C ASP A 77 -0.62 -3.82 3.76
N LEU A 78 0.47 -3.86 4.53
CA LEU A 78 0.54 -3.18 5.82
C LEU A 78 0.37 -1.67 5.68
N ALA A 79 1.03 -1.06 4.70
CA ALA A 79 0.91 0.36 4.42
C ALA A 79 -0.54 0.72 4.05
N ALA A 80 -1.20 -0.09 3.21
CA ALA A 80 -2.60 0.10 2.82
C ALA A 80 -3.52 -0.02 4.05
N ALA A 81 -3.30 -1.00 4.91
CA ALA A 81 -4.07 -1.16 6.15
C ALA A 81 -3.92 0.06 7.08
N CYS A 82 -2.69 0.55 7.25
CA CYS A 82 -2.42 1.74 8.05
C CYS A 82 -3.10 2.99 7.47
N ARG A 83 -3.03 3.17 6.14
CA ARG A 83 -3.72 4.27 5.46
C ARG A 83 -5.24 4.20 5.70
N ARG A 84 -5.82 3.01 5.61
CA ARG A 84 -7.25 2.79 5.85
C ARG A 84 -7.66 3.14 7.29
N ILE A 85 -6.86 2.75 8.27
CA ILE A 85 -7.10 3.08 9.69
C ILE A 85 -7.04 4.60 9.89
N ARG A 86 -6.03 5.26 9.33
CA ARG A 86 -5.86 6.72 9.43
C ARG A 86 -7.02 7.49 8.77
N ARG A 87 -7.52 7.00 7.63
CA ARG A 87 -8.70 7.59 6.97
C ARG A 87 -9.95 7.45 7.84
N ASN A 88 -10.17 6.29 8.44
CA ASN A 88 -11.33 6.06 9.30
C ASN A 88 -11.30 6.92 10.58
N ALA A 89 -10.13 7.40 10.99
CA ALA A 89 -9.98 8.29 12.13
C ALA A 89 -10.20 9.78 11.76
N ALA A 90 -10.17 10.11 10.48
CA ALA A 90 -10.45 11.46 9.97
C ALA A 90 -11.91 11.55 9.49
N VAL A 91 -12.37 12.73 9.17
CA VAL A 91 -13.72 12.99 8.61
C VAL A 91 -14.10 11.94 7.56
N ALA A 92 -15.34 11.47 7.60
CA ALA A 92 -15.83 10.46 6.64
C ALA A 92 -15.47 10.87 5.21
N SER A 93 -14.59 10.11 4.58
CA SER A 93 -14.13 10.39 3.22
C SER A 93 -14.38 9.17 2.33
N LEU A 94 -14.89 9.41 1.14
CA LEU A 94 -15.17 8.37 0.15
C LEU A 94 -14.19 8.54 -1.02
N SER A 95 -13.32 7.56 -1.20
CA SER A 95 -12.37 7.53 -2.32
C SER A 95 -12.92 6.66 -3.45
N VAL A 96 -13.14 7.27 -4.62
CA VAL A 96 -13.69 6.58 -5.79
C VAL A 96 -12.63 6.55 -6.88
N GLY A 97 -12.13 5.34 -7.17
CA GLY A 97 -11.26 5.09 -8.31
C GLY A 97 -12.08 4.81 -9.55
N CYS A 98 -11.80 5.49 -10.65
CA CYS A 98 -12.47 5.19 -11.91
C CYS A 98 -11.62 5.58 -13.13
N ILE A 99 -11.89 4.93 -14.25
CA ILE A 99 -11.23 5.27 -15.50
C ILE A 99 -11.66 6.67 -15.97
N PRO A 100 -10.76 7.43 -16.62
CA PRO A 100 -11.02 8.85 -16.96
C PRO A 100 -12.32 9.12 -17.73
N SER A 101 -12.70 8.23 -18.64
CA SER A 101 -13.91 8.40 -19.44
C SER A 101 -15.19 8.30 -18.59
N ILE A 102 -15.22 7.41 -17.61
CA ILE A 102 -16.34 7.28 -16.66
C ILE A 102 -16.31 8.46 -15.69
N ALA A 103 -15.14 8.83 -15.20
CA ALA A 103 -14.99 9.98 -14.30
C ALA A 103 -15.64 11.22 -14.92
N SER A 104 -15.19 11.62 -16.11
CA SER A 104 -15.64 12.88 -16.74
C SER A 104 -17.07 12.86 -17.22
N ARG A 105 -17.54 11.76 -17.79
CA ARG A 105 -18.86 11.69 -18.44
C ARG A 105 -19.99 11.26 -17.52
N TRP A 106 -19.68 10.48 -16.49
CA TRP A 106 -20.72 9.89 -15.64
C TRP A 106 -20.63 10.30 -14.18
N LEU A 107 -19.45 10.20 -13.57
CA LEU A 107 -19.28 10.43 -12.15
C LEU A 107 -19.31 11.92 -11.78
N VAL A 108 -18.42 12.71 -12.37
CA VAL A 108 -18.23 14.14 -12.03
C VAL A 108 -19.52 14.95 -12.17
N PRO A 109 -20.34 14.78 -13.22
CA PRO A 109 -21.60 15.53 -13.31
C PRO A 109 -22.63 15.19 -12.21
N ARG A 110 -22.47 14.07 -11.52
CA ARG A 110 -23.37 13.63 -10.43
C ARG A 110 -22.87 13.96 -9.03
N LEU A 111 -21.61 14.37 -8.90
CA LEU A 111 -21.03 14.71 -7.61
C LEU A 111 -21.74 15.87 -6.89
N PRO A 112 -22.17 16.96 -7.57
CA PRO A 112 -22.87 18.04 -6.88
C PRO A 112 -24.09 17.58 -6.11
N ASP A 113 -24.97 16.79 -6.74
CA ASP A 113 -26.18 16.24 -6.10
C ASP A 113 -25.84 15.38 -4.88
N PHE A 114 -24.76 14.60 -4.96
CA PHE A 114 -24.30 13.78 -3.84
C PHE A 114 -23.75 14.65 -2.70
N THR A 115 -22.90 15.64 -3.01
CA THR A 115 -22.30 16.51 -1.98
C THR A 115 -23.32 17.41 -1.31
N GLU A 116 -24.40 17.80 -2.00
CA GLU A 116 -25.51 18.52 -1.41
C GLU A 116 -26.29 17.66 -0.40
N ARG A 117 -26.49 16.38 -0.72
CA ARG A 117 -27.19 15.43 0.17
C ARG A 117 -26.35 14.94 1.33
N HIS A 118 -25.04 14.89 1.15
CA HIS A 118 -24.09 14.32 2.12
C HIS A 118 -22.90 15.27 2.34
N PRO A 119 -23.14 16.46 2.90
CA PRO A 119 -22.07 17.46 3.10
C PRO A 119 -20.99 17.01 4.10
N GLU A 120 -21.31 16.01 4.93
CA GLU A 120 -20.38 15.42 5.89
C GLU A 120 -19.38 14.46 5.26
N ILE A 121 -19.57 14.06 3.98
CA ILE A 121 -18.70 13.10 3.28
C ILE A 121 -17.80 13.83 2.28
N ALA A 122 -16.52 13.86 2.55
CA ALA A 122 -15.54 14.38 1.57
C ALA A 122 -15.30 13.33 0.48
N ILE A 123 -15.49 13.71 -0.80
CA ILE A 123 -15.26 12.79 -1.92
C ILE A 123 -13.88 13.07 -2.54
N ARG A 124 -13.13 12.01 -2.76
CA ARG A 124 -11.89 12.03 -3.53
C ARG A 124 -12.06 11.13 -4.77
N VAL A 125 -11.85 11.69 -5.95
CA VAL A 125 -11.87 10.92 -7.20
C VAL A 125 -10.43 10.69 -7.64
N ALA A 126 -10.08 9.43 -7.84
CA ALA A 126 -8.74 9.01 -8.29
C ALA A 126 -8.85 8.30 -9.64
N TYR A 127 -7.83 8.45 -10.48
CA TYR A 127 -7.78 7.72 -11.73
C TYR A 127 -7.33 6.28 -11.46
N ALA A 128 -8.10 5.34 -11.99
CA ALA A 128 -7.80 3.92 -11.92
C ALA A 128 -7.57 3.38 -13.34
N LYS A 129 -6.73 2.38 -13.44
CA LYS A 129 -6.53 1.64 -14.68
C LYS A 129 -7.59 0.53 -14.81
N ALA A 130 -7.77 0.04 -16.03
CA ALA A 130 -8.77 -1.02 -16.28
C ALA A 130 -8.43 -2.33 -15.55
N GLU A 131 -7.16 -2.58 -15.29
CA GLU A 131 -6.64 -3.77 -14.61
C GLU A 131 -6.54 -3.65 -13.09
N ASP A 132 -6.75 -2.45 -12.53
CA ASP A 132 -6.68 -2.23 -11.08
C ASP A 132 -7.77 -3.02 -10.35
N ARG A 133 -7.43 -3.54 -9.18
CA ARG A 133 -8.36 -4.26 -8.32
C ARG A 133 -8.59 -3.47 -7.04
N LEU A 134 -9.79 -3.57 -6.49
CA LEU A 134 -10.16 -2.90 -5.24
C LEU A 134 -9.26 -3.33 -4.06
N GLU A 135 -8.74 -4.55 -4.12
CA GLU A 135 -7.86 -5.11 -3.10
C GLU A 135 -6.45 -4.49 -3.13
N ASP A 136 -6.03 -4.04 -4.31
CA ASP A 136 -4.68 -3.51 -4.56
C ASP A 136 -4.64 -1.97 -4.50
N ASP A 137 -5.79 -1.30 -4.38
CA ASP A 137 -5.90 0.15 -4.50
C ASP A 137 -6.42 0.81 -3.21
N ASP A 138 -6.07 2.06 -3.02
CA ASP A 138 -6.48 2.91 -1.89
C ASP A 138 -7.92 3.45 -2.02
N ASN A 139 -8.71 2.95 -2.96
CA ASN A 139 -10.08 3.38 -3.20
C ASN A 139 -11.09 2.54 -2.40
N ASP A 140 -12.14 3.19 -1.92
CA ASP A 140 -13.27 2.53 -1.26
C ASP A 140 -14.25 1.94 -2.28
N VAL A 141 -14.31 2.58 -3.45
CA VAL A 141 -15.12 2.15 -4.60
C VAL A 141 -14.26 2.19 -5.85
N LEU A 142 -14.35 1.15 -6.66
CA LEU A 142 -13.64 1.09 -7.95
C LEU A 142 -14.63 0.88 -9.08
N ILE A 143 -14.65 1.80 -10.05
CA ILE A 143 -15.53 1.75 -11.22
C ILE A 143 -14.68 1.51 -12.46
N THR A 144 -14.70 0.26 -12.98
CA THR A 144 -13.91 -0.15 -14.15
C THR A 144 -14.79 -0.75 -15.23
N LEU A 145 -14.27 -0.84 -16.42
CA LEU A 145 -14.96 -1.52 -17.54
C LEU A 145 -14.69 -3.01 -17.48
N UNK A 146 -15.04 -3.48 -16.54
CA UNK A 146 -14.81 -4.89 -16.45
C UNK A 146 -16.00 -5.64 -16.91
N UNK A 147 -15.77 -6.50 -17.24
CA UNK A 147 -16.83 -7.30 -17.61
C UNK A 147 -17.57 -7.65 -16.39
N UNK A 148 -18.37 -7.16 -16.27
CA UNK A 148 -19.28 -7.22 -15.30
C UNK A 148 -18.96 -7.89 -14.02
N ARG A 149 -18.00 -7.75 -13.46
CA ARG A 149 -17.99 -8.05 -12.04
C ARG A 149 -18.28 -6.77 -11.27
N LEU A 150 -19.46 -6.68 -10.70
CA LEU A 150 -19.80 -5.65 -9.73
C LEU A 150 -18.75 -5.67 -8.60
N ALA A 151 -18.02 -4.57 -8.46
CA ALA A 151 -17.09 -4.40 -7.36
C ALA A 151 -17.87 -4.49 -6.04
N ARG A 152 -17.40 -5.32 -5.14
CA ARG A 152 -17.96 -5.37 -3.78
C ARG A 152 -17.73 -4.03 -3.10
N THR A 153 -18.79 -3.36 -2.78
CA THR A 153 -18.76 -2.17 -1.93
C THR A 153 -18.39 -2.62 -0.51
N ARG A 154 -17.23 -2.26 -0.02
CA ARG A 154 -16.92 -2.41 1.41
C ARG A 154 -17.47 -1.20 2.16
N LEU A 155 -18.77 -1.20 2.39
CA LEU A 155 -19.35 -0.23 3.32
C LEU A 155 -18.85 -0.57 4.73
N PRO A 156 -18.32 0.41 5.46
CA PRO A 156 -18.03 0.20 6.87
C PRO A 156 -19.34 -0.17 7.60
N PRO A 157 -19.27 -0.98 8.66
CA PRO A 157 -20.46 -1.26 9.46
C PRO A 157 -21.03 0.05 10.00
N PRO A 158 -22.34 0.19 10.09
CA PRO A 158 -22.95 1.38 10.64
C PRO A 158 -22.43 1.61 12.07
N PRO A 159 -22.25 2.86 12.48
CA PRO A 159 -21.83 3.15 13.84
C PRO A 159 -22.82 2.49 14.81
N ALA A 160 -22.29 1.84 15.84
CA ALA A 160 -23.11 1.22 16.88
C ALA A 160 -24.04 2.31 17.45
N SER A 161 -25.31 2.15 17.21
CA SER A 161 -26.32 3.04 17.78
C SER A 161 -26.19 2.97 19.31
N SER A 162 -25.77 4.09 19.90
CA SER A 162 -25.82 4.24 21.34
C SER A 162 -27.30 4.07 21.75
N CYS A 163 -27.62 2.97 22.40
CA CYS A 163 -28.88 2.81 23.09
C CYS A 163 -28.96 3.87 24.19
N PHE A 164 -29.55 5.01 23.87
CA PHE A 164 -30.06 5.89 24.92
C PHE A 164 -31.32 5.20 25.47
N ARG A 165 -31.19 4.57 26.65
CA ARG A 165 -32.38 4.27 27.46
C ARG A 165 -32.84 5.59 28.12
N ALA A 166 -34.05 5.96 27.85
CA ALA A 166 -34.78 6.98 28.62
C ALA A 166 -35.11 6.43 30.02
#